data_2db40afaaf156d15916f6462427a9908
#
_entry.id   2db40afaaf156d15916f6462427a9908
#
_cell.length_a   1.000
_cell.length_b   1.000
_cell.length_c   1.000
_cell.angle_alpha   90.00
_cell.angle_beta   90.00
_cell.angle_gamma   90.00
#
_symmetry.space_group_name_H-M   'P 1'
#
loop_
_entity.id
_entity.type
_entity.pdbx_description
1 polymer ?
#
loop_
_entity_poly.entity_id
_entity_poly.type
_entity_poly.pdbx_seq_one_letter_code
_entity_poly.pdbx_strand_id
1 'polypeptide(L)'
;MIRRLLGISLFLCSVSLFQTGMALAAQEVKECTRASLQAAVDSYIAAQQAGDPSKMSLAPNVKYVQNWMEIYKEEGLWNSPLPVAFHRSILDAEACRTFTTVIVTEGNQYVLGTRLKLENGRIAEIDSMYTTKRDWLFNADNYLKYSLAEDWRILNADERVDRKTLIAAGDAYFDHFSDRSVDVPWGTPCVRLEGGIYTAREIDDPGNRCNLGFPIDMLPMRDRSYVVDVDMGTVNIFTLFGNPPGAPDSHTYRLVNGKIRYIHTLTLTVPGIDPVEIMGRQPEQKPKSDAPAKSK
;
A
#
# COMPACT_ATOMS: atom_id res chain seq x y z
N MET A 1 53.24 -76.01 -53.37
CA MET A 1 52.12 -75.10 -53.65
C MET A 1 51.54 -74.62 -52.38
N ILE A 2 51.90 -73.37 -51.95
CA ILE A 2 51.51 -72.77 -50.65
C ILE A 2 50.77 -71.49 -51.00
N ARG A 3 49.47 -71.44 -50.67
CA ARG A 3 48.64 -70.27 -50.81
C ARG A 3 48.75 -69.45 -49.53
N ARG A 4 49.21 -68.18 -49.64
CA ARG A 4 49.22 -67.20 -48.57
C ARG A 4 47.87 -66.49 -48.56
N LEU A 5 47.21 -66.51 -47.44
CA LEU A 5 46.02 -65.68 -47.15
C LEU A 5 46.46 -64.35 -46.54
N LEU A 6 46.12 -63.22 -47.14
CA LEU A 6 46.26 -61.89 -46.58
C LEU A 6 45.05 -61.62 -45.70
N GLY A 7 45.33 -61.31 -44.42
CA GLY A 7 44.34 -60.76 -43.48
C GLY A 7 44.33 -59.25 -43.57
N ILE A 8 43.13 -58.70 -43.86
CA ILE A 8 42.90 -57.24 -43.77
C ILE A 8 42.33 -56.95 -42.42
N SER A 9 43.10 -56.19 -41.57
CA SER A 9 42.66 -55.65 -40.30
C SER A 9 41.91 -54.32 -40.56
N LEU A 10 40.64 -54.26 -40.29
CA LEU A 10 39.85 -53.03 -40.24
C LEU A 10 40.08 -52.34 -38.87
N PHE A 11 40.70 -51.16 -38.91
CA PHE A 11 40.80 -50.28 -37.74
C PHE A 11 39.50 -49.45 -37.67
N LEU A 12 38.62 -49.75 -36.72
CA LEU A 12 37.45 -48.89 -36.36
C LEU A 12 37.95 -47.75 -35.49
N CYS A 13 37.97 -46.56 -36.08
CA CYS A 13 38.23 -45.31 -35.38
C CYS A 13 36.94 -44.81 -34.73
N SER A 14 36.77 -45.02 -33.43
CA SER A 14 35.62 -44.52 -32.67
C SER A 14 35.83 -43.02 -32.39
N VAL A 15 35.07 -42.17 -33.10
CA VAL A 15 35.02 -40.74 -32.80
C VAL A 15 34.04 -40.53 -31.66
N SER A 16 34.56 -40.27 -30.45
CA SER A 16 33.79 -39.85 -29.27
C SER A 16 33.42 -38.38 -29.43
N LEU A 17 32.18 -38.08 -29.79
CA LEU A 17 31.62 -36.74 -29.70
C LEU A 17 31.40 -36.36 -28.24
N PHE A 18 32.30 -35.54 -27.69
CA PHE A 18 32.03 -34.81 -26.43
C PHE A 18 30.99 -33.76 -26.70
N GLN A 19 29.73 -34.05 -26.36
CA GLN A 19 28.69 -33.05 -26.24
C GLN A 19 28.92 -32.30 -24.92
N THR A 20 29.57 -31.13 -24.97
CA THR A 20 29.58 -30.16 -23.90
C THR A 20 28.19 -29.51 -23.84
N GLY A 21 27.31 -30.12 -23.06
CA GLY A 21 26.04 -29.50 -22.69
C GLY A 21 26.34 -28.26 -21.82
N MET A 22 26.22 -27.08 -22.40
CA MET A 22 26.09 -25.84 -21.63
C MET A 22 24.77 -25.95 -20.88
N ALA A 23 24.81 -26.35 -19.61
CA ALA A 23 23.73 -26.15 -18.70
C ALA A 23 23.59 -24.62 -18.51
N LEU A 24 22.63 -24.00 -19.19
CA LEU A 24 22.12 -22.69 -18.78
C LEU A 24 21.61 -22.88 -17.35
N ALA A 25 22.35 -22.36 -16.38
CA ALA A 25 21.85 -22.22 -15.04
C ALA A 25 20.56 -21.39 -15.14
N ALA A 26 19.42 -22.04 -14.96
CA ALA A 26 18.16 -21.35 -14.79
C ALA A 26 18.37 -20.41 -13.60
N GLN A 27 18.33 -19.11 -13.87
CA GLN A 27 18.39 -18.09 -12.84
C GLN A 27 17.16 -18.33 -11.97
N GLU A 28 17.37 -18.81 -10.74
CA GLU A 28 16.30 -19.05 -9.79
C GLU A 28 15.57 -17.71 -9.59
N VAL A 29 14.39 -17.60 -10.16
CA VAL A 29 13.51 -16.44 -9.92
C VAL A 29 13.19 -16.49 -8.45
N LYS A 30 13.76 -15.58 -7.68
CA LYS A 30 13.59 -15.52 -6.24
C LYS A 30 12.13 -15.19 -5.97
N GLU A 31 11.37 -16.19 -5.56
CA GLU A 31 9.94 -16.11 -5.34
C GLU A 31 9.62 -15.02 -4.30
N CYS A 32 8.59 -14.20 -4.54
CA CYS A 32 8.11 -13.20 -3.60
C CYS A 32 7.31 -13.87 -2.50
N THR A 33 7.99 -14.20 -1.44
CA THR A 33 7.37 -14.74 -0.23
C THR A 33 7.05 -13.63 0.76
N ARG A 34 6.11 -13.87 1.66
CA ARG A 34 5.84 -12.96 2.78
C ARG A 34 7.11 -12.63 3.58
N ALA A 35 8.00 -13.63 3.78
CA ALA A 35 9.27 -13.43 4.48
C ALA A 35 10.24 -12.52 3.71
N SER A 36 10.36 -12.67 2.38
CA SER A 36 11.21 -11.80 1.57
C SER A 36 10.71 -10.37 1.50
N LEU A 37 9.39 -10.17 1.46
CA LEU A 37 8.77 -8.85 1.53
C LEU A 37 8.99 -8.20 2.90
N GLN A 38 8.84 -8.96 3.99
CA GLN A 38 9.12 -8.46 5.34
C GLN A 38 10.58 -8.02 5.48
N ALA A 39 11.53 -8.81 4.99
CA ALA A 39 12.94 -8.43 5.02
C ALA A 39 13.23 -7.14 4.25
N ALA A 40 12.55 -6.91 3.12
CA ALA A 40 12.66 -5.65 2.38
C ALA A 40 12.10 -4.46 3.19
N VAL A 41 10.95 -4.63 3.84
CA VAL A 41 10.38 -3.63 4.75
C VAL A 41 11.33 -3.33 5.90
N ASP A 42 11.88 -4.34 6.57
CA ASP A 42 12.78 -4.17 7.70
C ASP A 42 14.04 -3.38 7.29
N SER A 43 14.58 -3.66 6.09
CA SER A 43 15.70 -2.92 5.53
C SER A 43 15.34 -1.45 5.22
N TYR A 44 14.14 -1.21 4.70
CA TYR A 44 13.62 0.14 4.45
C TYR A 44 13.46 0.94 5.74
N ILE A 45 12.87 0.34 6.79
CA ILE A 45 12.70 1.01 8.09
C ILE A 45 14.08 1.34 8.71
N ALA A 46 15.02 0.40 8.66
CA ALA A 46 16.39 0.64 9.14
C ALA A 46 17.11 1.74 8.35
N ALA A 47 16.89 1.80 7.03
CA ALA A 47 17.42 2.86 6.17
C ALA A 47 16.80 4.23 6.51
N GLN A 48 15.49 4.29 6.67
CA GLN A 48 14.76 5.52 6.98
C GLN A 48 15.13 6.06 8.38
N GLN A 49 15.29 5.18 9.36
CA GLN A 49 15.73 5.57 10.71
C GLN A 49 17.15 6.14 10.72
N ALA A 50 18.03 5.58 9.89
CA ALA A 50 19.42 6.02 9.79
C ALA A 50 19.65 7.19 8.81
N GLY A 51 18.70 7.48 7.91
CA GLY A 51 18.90 8.37 6.77
C GLY A 51 19.95 7.82 5.80
N ASP A 52 20.02 6.49 5.66
CA ASP A 52 21.05 5.79 4.90
C ASP A 52 20.45 4.72 3.97
N PRO A 53 20.19 5.08 2.70
CA PRO A 53 19.62 4.14 1.72
C PRO A 53 20.50 2.91 1.44
N SER A 54 21.81 2.93 1.79
CA SER A 54 22.71 1.80 1.56
C SER A 54 22.34 0.56 2.39
N LYS A 55 21.51 0.72 3.41
CA LYS A 55 20.98 -0.39 4.23
C LYS A 55 19.96 -1.25 3.48
N MET A 56 19.43 -0.77 2.36
CA MET A 56 18.49 -1.51 1.54
C MET A 56 19.18 -2.28 0.42
N SER A 57 18.64 -3.48 0.09
CA SER A 57 19.05 -4.23 -1.10
C SER A 57 18.39 -3.65 -2.33
N LEU A 58 18.96 -2.55 -2.87
CA LEU A 58 18.43 -1.86 -4.04
C LEU A 58 18.86 -2.53 -5.35
N ALA A 59 17.96 -2.52 -6.35
CA ALA A 59 18.32 -2.83 -7.72
C ALA A 59 19.26 -1.73 -8.28
N PRO A 60 20.10 -2.04 -9.30
CA PRO A 60 21.02 -1.05 -9.87
C PRO A 60 20.34 0.22 -10.37
N ASN A 61 19.13 0.07 -10.92
CA ASN A 61 18.32 1.17 -11.48
C ASN A 61 17.03 1.32 -10.69
N VAL A 62 17.13 1.48 -9.36
CA VAL A 62 15.95 1.68 -8.53
C VAL A 62 15.22 2.96 -8.94
N LYS A 63 13.92 2.84 -9.18
CA LYS A 63 13.06 3.99 -9.40
C LYS A 63 12.60 4.55 -8.06
N TYR A 64 12.71 5.86 -7.89
CA TYR A 64 12.23 6.53 -6.69
C TYR A 64 11.18 7.59 -7.04
N VAL A 65 9.97 7.41 -6.51
CA VAL A 65 8.85 8.35 -6.61
C VAL A 65 8.55 8.89 -5.23
N GLN A 66 8.39 10.20 -5.11
CA GLN A 66 8.00 10.84 -3.85
C GLN A 66 6.92 11.88 -4.11
N ASN A 67 5.78 11.76 -3.42
CA ASN A 67 4.63 12.64 -3.58
C ASN A 67 4.20 12.79 -5.06
N TRP A 68 4.08 11.65 -5.78
CA TRP A 68 3.71 11.56 -7.20
C TRP A 68 4.73 12.15 -8.18
N MET A 69 5.93 12.50 -7.73
CA MET A 69 7.01 12.98 -8.61
C MET A 69 8.17 11.99 -8.59
N GLU A 70 8.67 11.62 -9.77
CA GLU A 70 9.93 10.91 -9.88
C GLU A 70 11.06 11.87 -9.57
N ILE A 71 11.94 11.51 -8.63
CA ILE A 71 13.05 12.33 -8.16
C ILE A 71 14.34 11.50 -8.13
N TYR A 72 15.46 12.18 -8.05
CA TYR A 72 16.74 11.51 -7.85
C TYR A 72 16.80 10.91 -6.44
N LYS A 73 17.47 9.76 -6.34
CA LYS A 73 17.60 9.03 -5.05
C LYS A 73 18.25 9.86 -3.94
N GLU A 74 19.07 10.83 -4.30
CA GLU A 74 19.76 11.75 -3.40
C GLU A 74 18.85 12.82 -2.78
N GLU A 75 17.67 13.05 -3.37
CA GLU A 75 16.72 14.10 -2.97
C GLU A 75 15.63 13.59 -2.06
N GLY A 76 15.44 12.26 -1.98
CA GLY A 76 14.36 11.63 -1.24
C GLY A 76 14.46 11.79 0.28
N LEU A 77 13.30 11.83 0.94
CA LEU A 77 13.20 11.91 2.40
C LEU A 77 13.94 10.74 3.11
N TRP A 78 14.12 9.63 2.43
CA TRP A 78 14.87 8.47 2.91
C TRP A 78 16.35 8.72 3.21
N ASN A 79 16.91 9.86 2.74
CA ASN A 79 18.27 10.30 3.07
C ASN A 79 18.31 11.12 4.39
N SER A 80 17.17 11.36 5.01
CA SER A 80 17.09 12.06 6.29
C SER A 80 16.74 11.07 7.39
N PRO A 81 17.50 11.04 8.50
CA PRO A 81 17.17 10.16 9.62
C PRO A 81 15.86 10.59 10.27
N LEU A 82 14.94 9.65 10.43
CA LEU A 82 13.65 9.89 11.06
C LEU A 82 13.49 9.08 12.35
N PRO A 83 13.06 9.68 13.46
CA PRO A 83 12.73 8.98 14.70
C PRO A 83 11.36 8.25 14.52
N VAL A 84 11.39 7.07 13.88
CA VAL A 84 10.19 6.29 13.60
C VAL A 84 9.56 5.81 14.91
N ALA A 85 8.39 6.34 15.25
CA ALA A 85 7.61 5.96 16.43
C ALA A 85 6.79 4.69 16.20
N PHE A 86 6.35 4.45 14.96
CA PHE A 86 5.52 3.30 14.61
C PHE A 86 5.62 3.01 13.11
N HIS A 87 5.51 1.74 12.75
CA HIS A 87 5.24 1.34 11.37
C HIS A 87 4.33 0.11 11.31
N ARG A 88 3.59 -0.01 10.20
CA ARG A 88 2.77 -1.17 9.87
C ARG A 88 2.85 -1.43 8.40
N SER A 89 3.04 -2.70 8.02
CA SER A 89 3.19 -3.08 6.63
C SER A 89 2.15 -4.10 6.21
N ILE A 90 1.69 -3.99 4.97
CA ILE A 90 0.92 -4.97 4.24
C ILE A 90 1.80 -5.56 3.14
N LEU A 91 1.73 -6.89 2.96
CA LEU A 91 2.69 -7.65 2.17
C LEU A 91 1.96 -8.40 1.06
N ASP A 92 2.08 -7.92 -0.17
CA ASP A 92 1.46 -8.46 -1.37
C ASP A 92 2.40 -9.42 -2.08
N ALA A 93 2.38 -10.69 -1.69
CA ALA A 93 3.26 -11.70 -2.27
C ALA A 93 2.93 -12.00 -3.75
N GLU A 94 1.68 -11.84 -4.18
CA GLU A 94 1.27 -12.05 -5.57
C GLU A 94 1.82 -10.96 -6.51
N ALA A 95 1.79 -9.69 -6.06
CA ALA A 95 2.27 -8.56 -6.85
C ALA A 95 3.74 -8.20 -6.57
N CYS A 96 4.44 -8.92 -5.69
CA CYS A 96 5.79 -8.57 -5.22
C CYS A 96 5.89 -7.13 -4.70
N ARG A 97 4.90 -6.68 -3.94
CA ARG A 97 4.81 -5.31 -3.43
C ARG A 97 4.56 -5.27 -1.94
N THR A 98 4.96 -4.17 -1.34
CA THR A 98 4.58 -3.83 0.04
C THR A 98 3.96 -2.44 0.09
N PHE A 99 3.17 -2.19 1.13
CA PHE A 99 2.85 -0.83 1.55
C PHE A 99 3.12 -0.72 3.04
N THR A 100 3.85 0.32 3.45
CA THR A 100 4.20 0.56 4.85
C THR A 100 3.76 1.95 5.26
N THR A 101 2.89 2.03 6.27
CA THR A 101 2.65 3.27 7.00
C THR A 101 3.78 3.48 8.01
N VAL A 102 4.40 4.67 8.00
CA VAL A 102 5.42 5.07 8.97
C VAL A 102 4.96 6.35 9.66
N ILE A 103 5.04 6.40 10.99
CA ILE A 103 4.62 7.54 11.80
C ILE A 103 5.81 8.10 12.57
N VAL A 104 6.01 9.41 12.42
CA VAL A 104 7.05 10.19 13.08
C VAL A 104 6.37 11.32 13.86
N THR A 105 6.48 11.30 15.18
CA THR A 105 5.82 12.28 16.07
C THR A 105 6.80 13.28 16.67
N GLU A 106 8.11 13.06 16.53
CA GLU A 106 9.14 13.96 17.07
C GLU A 106 9.77 14.81 15.96
N GLY A 107 10.23 16.00 16.31
CA GLY A 107 10.86 16.94 15.39
C GLY A 107 9.90 17.42 14.30
N ASN A 108 10.31 17.24 13.04
CA ASN A 108 9.41 17.39 11.91
C ASN A 108 8.50 16.17 11.83
N GLN A 109 7.25 16.35 12.23
CA GLN A 109 6.26 15.28 12.22
C GLN A 109 5.88 14.89 10.80
N TYR A 110 5.77 13.55 10.58
CA TYR A 110 5.36 12.98 9.29
C TYR A 110 4.43 11.78 9.51
N VAL A 111 3.53 11.56 8.55
CA VAL A 111 2.93 10.25 8.32
C VAL A 111 3.23 9.87 6.88
N LEU A 112 3.98 8.77 6.70
CA LEU A 112 4.39 8.29 5.39
C LEU A 112 3.57 7.06 5.00
N GLY A 113 3.30 6.94 3.71
CA GLY A 113 2.83 5.72 3.06
C GLY A 113 3.85 5.34 1.98
N THR A 114 4.62 4.27 2.18
CA THR A 114 5.68 3.87 1.26
C THR A 114 5.41 2.51 0.68
N ARG A 115 5.45 2.41 -0.64
CA ARG A 115 5.38 1.17 -1.40
C ARG A 115 6.77 0.75 -1.86
N LEU A 116 7.07 -0.52 -1.74
CA LEU A 116 8.24 -1.14 -2.33
C LEU A 116 7.77 -2.15 -3.39
N LYS A 117 8.45 -2.17 -4.54
CA LYS A 117 8.31 -3.24 -5.53
C LYS A 117 9.61 -4.01 -5.58
N LEU A 118 9.52 -5.33 -5.47
CA LEU A 118 10.69 -6.21 -5.54
C LEU A 118 10.77 -6.86 -6.92
N GLU A 119 12.00 -6.92 -7.45
CA GLU A 119 12.36 -7.68 -8.63
C GLU A 119 13.65 -8.47 -8.34
N ASN A 120 13.61 -9.77 -8.59
CA ASN A 120 14.75 -10.67 -8.31
C ASN A 120 15.29 -10.54 -6.86
N GLY A 121 14.39 -10.33 -5.89
CA GLY A 121 14.71 -10.18 -4.48
C GLY A 121 15.40 -8.88 -4.09
N ARG A 122 15.37 -7.86 -4.96
CA ARG A 122 15.87 -6.50 -4.71
C ARG A 122 14.76 -5.49 -4.86
N ILE A 123 14.86 -4.38 -4.15
CA ILE A 123 13.93 -3.26 -4.26
C ILE A 123 14.21 -2.53 -5.58
N ALA A 124 13.28 -2.64 -6.54
CA ALA A 124 13.38 -2.03 -7.86
C ALA A 124 12.63 -0.69 -7.95
N GLU A 125 11.65 -0.48 -7.08
CA GLU A 125 10.89 0.78 -7.02
C GLU A 125 10.56 1.11 -5.56
N ILE A 126 10.70 2.38 -5.22
CA ILE A 126 10.20 2.96 -3.98
C ILE A 126 9.25 4.09 -4.39
N ASP A 127 7.97 3.94 -4.03
CA ASP A 127 6.93 4.95 -4.25
C ASP A 127 6.40 5.40 -2.88
N SER A 128 6.84 6.58 -2.46
CA SER A 128 6.59 7.13 -1.14
C SER A 128 5.79 8.42 -1.22
N MET A 129 4.77 8.51 -0.40
CA MET A 129 4.12 9.79 -0.08
C MET A 129 4.28 10.08 1.41
N TYR A 130 4.37 11.36 1.77
CA TYR A 130 4.37 11.78 3.16
C TYR A 130 3.54 13.04 3.35
N THR A 131 2.79 13.05 4.44
CA THR A 131 2.01 14.19 4.87
C THR A 131 2.68 14.91 6.04
N THR A 132 2.43 16.20 6.15
CA THR A 132 2.94 17.13 7.16
C THR A 132 1.81 17.98 7.70
N LYS A 133 2.07 18.84 8.68
CA LYS A 133 1.08 19.78 9.26
C LYS A 133 0.40 20.73 8.24
N ARG A 134 0.86 20.72 6.97
CA ARG A 134 0.26 21.53 5.90
C ARG A 134 -0.74 20.73 5.06
N ASP A 135 -0.81 19.43 5.31
CA ASP A 135 -1.65 18.52 4.51
C ASP A 135 -3.01 18.28 5.19
N TRP A 136 -3.91 17.69 4.44
CA TRP A 136 -5.30 17.49 4.81
C TRP A 136 -5.45 16.76 6.15
N LEU A 137 -6.10 17.42 7.12
CA LEU A 137 -6.43 16.90 8.46
C LEU A 137 -5.24 16.31 9.23
N PHE A 138 -4.00 16.70 8.90
CA PHE A 138 -2.80 16.12 9.47
C PHE A 138 -2.71 16.25 11.00
N ASN A 139 -2.54 15.12 11.67
CA ASN A 139 -2.18 15.05 13.10
C ASN A 139 -1.47 13.71 13.38
N ALA A 140 -0.13 13.72 13.39
CA ALA A 140 0.69 12.51 13.57
C ALA A 140 0.48 11.84 14.95
N ASP A 141 0.26 12.62 16.02
CA ASP A 141 0.05 12.07 17.36
C ASP A 141 -1.27 11.30 17.46
N ASN A 142 -2.33 11.84 16.89
CA ASN A 142 -3.60 11.14 16.79
C ASN A 142 -3.50 9.92 15.86
N TYR A 143 -2.79 10.06 14.74
CA TYR A 143 -2.58 8.94 13.82
C TYR A 143 -1.87 7.78 14.52
N LEU A 144 -0.83 8.07 15.32
CA LEU A 144 -0.15 7.09 16.16
C LEU A 144 -1.09 6.47 17.19
N LYS A 145 -1.82 7.31 17.96
CA LYS A 145 -2.74 6.86 19.01
C LYS A 145 -3.73 5.81 18.49
N TYR A 146 -4.39 6.09 17.38
CA TYR A 146 -5.43 5.21 16.85
C TYR A 146 -4.83 4.02 16.10
N SER A 147 -3.69 4.19 15.42
CA SER A 147 -2.98 3.07 14.80
C SER A 147 -2.54 2.00 15.82
N LEU A 148 -2.20 2.41 17.05
CA LEU A 148 -1.83 1.49 18.13
C LEU A 148 -3.05 0.80 18.77
N ALA A 149 -4.20 1.44 18.74
CA ALA A 149 -5.39 0.97 19.45
C ALA A 149 -6.27 0.03 18.61
N GLU A 150 -6.12 0.03 17.28
CA GLU A 150 -6.91 -0.79 16.36
C GLU A 150 -6.33 -2.20 16.18
N ASP A 151 -7.21 -3.18 15.91
CA ASP A 151 -6.83 -4.57 15.64
C ASP A 151 -6.45 -4.78 14.17
N TRP A 152 -5.14 -4.89 13.91
CA TRP A 152 -4.56 -5.19 12.60
C TRP A 152 -3.82 -6.54 12.58
N ARG A 153 -4.24 -7.49 13.41
CA ARG A 153 -3.67 -8.85 13.41
C ARG A 153 -3.82 -9.55 12.06
N ILE A 154 -3.04 -10.59 11.85
CA ILE A 154 -3.33 -11.56 10.77
C ILE A 154 -4.70 -12.20 11.07
N LEU A 155 -5.57 -12.24 10.08
CA LEU A 155 -6.91 -12.82 10.20
C LEU A 155 -6.86 -14.36 10.30
N ASN A 156 -7.83 -14.95 11.00
CA ASN A 156 -8.09 -16.36 10.87
C ASN A 156 -8.57 -16.68 9.45
N ALA A 157 -8.40 -17.93 9.01
CA ALA A 157 -8.71 -18.30 7.62
C ALA A 157 -10.19 -18.07 7.24
N ASP A 158 -11.09 -18.23 8.18
CA ASP A 158 -12.55 -18.04 8.04
C ASP A 158 -12.99 -16.57 8.03
N GLU A 159 -12.13 -15.65 8.50
CA GLU A 159 -12.38 -14.21 8.46
C GLU A 159 -11.89 -13.55 7.16
N ARG A 160 -11.07 -14.26 6.36
CA ARG A 160 -10.44 -13.74 5.16
C ARG A 160 -11.38 -13.77 3.96
N VAL A 161 -11.15 -12.85 3.06
CA VAL A 161 -11.73 -12.85 1.70
C VAL A 161 -10.60 -12.80 0.68
N ASP A 162 -10.91 -13.15 -0.56
CA ASP A 162 -9.93 -13.17 -1.63
C ASP A 162 -9.49 -11.76 -2.06
N ARG A 163 -8.39 -11.70 -2.81
CA ARG A 163 -7.81 -10.48 -3.38
C ARG A 163 -8.83 -9.64 -4.16
N LYS A 164 -9.65 -10.30 -4.98
CA LYS A 164 -10.64 -9.62 -5.82
C LYS A 164 -11.70 -8.91 -4.97
N THR A 165 -12.16 -9.56 -3.92
CA THR A 165 -13.13 -9.00 -2.97
C THR A 165 -12.55 -7.80 -2.22
N LEU A 166 -11.26 -7.85 -1.80
CA LEU A 166 -10.59 -6.73 -1.15
C LEU A 166 -10.50 -5.51 -2.07
N ILE A 167 -10.08 -5.71 -3.33
CA ILE A 167 -10.00 -4.63 -4.34
C ILE A 167 -11.39 -4.06 -4.60
N ALA A 168 -12.39 -4.91 -4.84
CA ALA A 168 -13.76 -4.47 -5.13
C ALA A 168 -14.38 -3.65 -3.99
N ALA A 169 -14.05 -3.96 -2.73
CA ALA A 169 -14.53 -3.18 -1.59
C ALA A 169 -13.93 -1.77 -1.55
N GLY A 170 -12.64 -1.63 -1.84
CA GLY A 170 -11.97 -0.33 -1.93
C GLY A 170 -12.47 0.49 -3.13
N ASP A 171 -12.67 -0.16 -4.29
CA ASP A 171 -13.23 0.48 -5.46
C ASP A 171 -14.67 0.96 -5.21
N ALA A 172 -15.52 0.13 -4.62
CA ALA A 172 -16.88 0.50 -4.27
C ALA A 172 -16.92 1.72 -3.32
N TYR A 173 -15.97 1.82 -2.37
CA TYR A 173 -15.86 2.99 -1.52
C TYR A 173 -15.59 4.26 -2.32
N PHE A 174 -14.63 4.23 -3.26
CA PHE A 174 -14.31 5.39 -4.10
C PHE A 174 -15.44 5.71 -5.10
N ASP A 175 -16.05 4.70 -5.69
CA ASP A 175 -17.15 4.89 -6.65
C ASP A 175 -18.38 5.51 -5.97
N HIS A 176 -18.59 5.19 -4.68
CA HIS A 176 -19.67 5.77 -3.87
C HIS A 176 -19.57 7.29 -3.72
N PHE A 177 -18.41 7.92 -3.91
CA PHE A 177 -18.30 9.39 -3.89
C PHE A 177 -19.01 10.04 -5.06
N SER A 178 -18.96 9.42 -6.24
CA SER A 178 -19.61 9.94 -7.46
C SER A 178 -20.98 9.31 -7.73
N ASP A 179 -21.23 8.10 -7.25
CA ASP A 179 -22.51 7.39 -7.42
C ASP A 179 -22.97 6.76 -6.09
N ARG A 180 -23.94 7.38 -5.45
CA ARG A 180 -24.51 6.93 -4.17
C ARG A 180 -25.27 5.61 -4.25
N SER A 181 -25.57 5.10 -5.43
CA SER A 181 -26.23 3.82 -5.63
C SER A 181 -25.27 2.63 -5.50
N VAL A 182 -23.96 2.88 -5.54
CA VAL A 182 -22.94 1.84 -5.35
C VAL A 182 -23.02 1.26 -3.94
N ASP A 183 -23.18 -0.05 -3.86
CA ASP A 183 -23.25 -0.78 -2.58
C ASP A 183 -21.84 -1.04 -2.04
N VAL A 184 -21.49 -0.36 -0.95
CA VAL A 184 -20.21 -0.52 -0.27
C VAL A 184 -20.37 -1.54 0.87
N PRO A 185 -19.47 -2.52 1.01
CA PRO A 185 -19.56 -3.55 2.04
C PRO A 185 -19.21 -3.01 3.44
N TRP A 186 -19.99 -2.07 3.94
CA TRP A 186 -19.80 -1.47 5.26
C TRP A 186 -19.83 -2.49 6.38
N GLY A 187 -18.85 -2.42 7.27
CA GLY A 187 -18.85 -3.12 8.54
C GLY A 187 -19.63 -2.37 9.61
N THR A 188 -19.88 -3.05 10.74
CA THR A 188 -20.44 -2.47 11.93
C THR A 188 -19.78 -3.13 13.13
N PRO A 189 -18.96 -2.40 13.89
CA PRO A 189 -18.57 -1.01 13.73
C PRO A 189 -17.63 -0.77 12.53
N CYS A 190 -17.58 0.47 12.03
CA CYS A 190 -16.65 0.93 11.00
C CYS A 190 -16.17 2.34 11.35
N VAL A 191 -14.86 2.60 11.26
CA VAL A 191 -14.26 3.92 11.56
C VAL A 191 -13.25 4.32 10.51
N ARG A 192 -13.05 5.65 10.37
CA ARG A 192 -12.06 6.25 9.48
C ARG A 192 -11.05 7.04 10.31
N LEU A 193 -9.79 6.92 9.96
CA LEU A 193 -8.68 7.74 10.42
C LEU A 193 -8.19 8.58 9.24
N GLU A 194 -8.66 9.80 9.15
CA GLU A 194 -8.42 10.72 8.03
C GLU A 194 -7.32 11.72 8.39
N GLY A 195 -6.08 11.49 7.95
CA GLY A 195 -4.92 12.34 8.24
C GLY A 195 -4.54 12.45 9.72
N GLY A 196 -5.44 12.11 10.62
CA GLY A 196 -5.32 12.22 12.09
C GLY A 196 -6.64 12.53 12.77
N ILE A 197 -7.70 12.78 11.99
CA ILE A 197 -9.06 12.88 12.51
C ILE A 197 -9.67 11.49 12.57
N TYR A 198 -10.09 11.08 13.76
CA TYR A 198 -10.77 9.80 13.98
C TYR A 198 -12.29 10.00 14.04
N THR A 199 -13.03 9.28 13.21
CA THR A 199 -14.48 9.54 13.04
C THR A 199 -15.35 8.94 14.14
N ALA A 200 -14.75 8.30 15.13
CA ALA A 200 -15.45 7.70 16.27
C ALA A 200 -14.95 8.26 17.60
N ARG A 201 -15.76 8.16 18.64
CA ARG A 201 -15.34 8.47 20.02
C ARG A 201 -14.64 7.27 20.66
N GLU A 202 -15.23 6.11 20.52
CA GLU A 202 -14.73 4.81 21.03
C GLU A 202 -14.53 3.86 19.86
N ILE A 203 -13.41 3.13 19.82
CA ILE A 203 -13.03 2.28 18.68
C ILE A 203 -14.05 1.19 18.38
N ASP A 204 -14.54 0.52 19.44
CA ASP A 204 -15.43 -0.64 19.34
C ASP A 204 -16.90 -0.32 19.58
N ASP A 205 -17.26 0.98 19.60
CA ASP A 205 -18.66 1.38 19.71
C ASP A 205 -19.46 0.79 18.53
N PRO A 206 -20.45 -0.07 18.78
CA PRO A 206 -21.26 -0.68 17.71
C PRO A 206 -22.08 0.36 16.93
N GLY A 207 -22.17 1.59 17.42
CA GLY A 207 -22.78 2.72 16.72
C GLY A 207 -21.92 3.35 15.61
N ASN A 208 -20.62 3.04 15.57
CA ASN A 208 -19.71 3.62 14.59
C ASN A 208 -20.07 3.23 13.15
N ARG A 209 -20.03 4.21 12.26
CA ARG A 209 -20.35 4.08 10.83
C ARG A 209 -19.35 4.86 9.97
N CYS A 210 -18.95 4.26 8.84
CA CYS A 210 -18.10 4.90 7.85
C CYS A 210 -18.87 5.62 6.74
N ASN A 211 -20.17 5.43 6.63
CA ASN A 211 -21.01 5.94 5.53
C ASN A 211 -21.58 7.35 5.77
N LEU A 212 -20.92 8.15 6.60
CA LEU A 212 -21.35 9.50 6.96
C LEU A 212 -20.38 10.56 6.41
N GLY A 213 -20.89 11.74 6.11
CA GLY A 213 -20.08 12.91 5.76
C GLY A 213 -19.43 12.85 4.38
N PHE A 214 -20.01 12.10 3.44
CA PHE A 214 -19.53 12.11 2.06
C PHE A 214 -19.87 13.43 1.37
N PRO A 215 -18.90 14.08 0.69
CA PRO A 215 -19.14 15.28 -0.11
C PRO A 215 -20.10 15.01 -1.25
N ILE A 216 -20.73 16.07 -1.76
CA ILE A 216 -21.53 16.05 -3.00
C ILE A 216 -20.71 16.62 -4.16
N ASP A 217 -21.19 16.41 -5.39
CA ASP A 217 -20.55 16.92 -6.62
C ASP A 217 -19.13 16.39 -6.87
N MET A 218 -18.88 15.13 -6.48
CA MET A 218 -17.61 14.44 -6.73
C MET A 218 -17.67 13.70 -8.07
N LEU A 219 -16.57 13.78 -8.82
CA LEU A 219 -16.34 12.98 -10.02
C LEU A 219 -15.67 11.63 -9.65
N PRO A 220 -15.73 10.63 -10.55
CA PRO A 220 -15.05 9.36 -10.33
C PRO A 220 -13.54 9.54 -10.07
N MET A 221 -13.03 8.87 -9.05
CA MET A 221 -11.60 8.88 -8.69
C MET A 221 -10.78 8.11 -9.72
N ARG A 222 -9.54 8.56 -9.95
CA ARG A 222 -8.70 8.11 -11.07
C ARG A 222 -7.37 7.55 -10.58
N ASP A 223 -6.66 6.89 -11.50
CA ASP A 223 -5.28 6.43 -11.31
C ASP A 223 -5.10 5.52 -10.09
N ARG A 224 -6.02 4.56 -9.93
CA ARG A 224 -6.00 3.61 -8.82
C ARG A 224 -4.93 2.55 -9.02
N SER A 225 -4.10 2.34 -8.01
CA SER A 225 -3.13 1.25 -7.95
C SER A 225 -3.17 0.57 -6.59
N TYR A 226 -2.88 -0.73 -6.54
CA TYR A 226 -3.24 -1.59 -5.42
C TYR A 226 -2.03 -2.32 -4.82
N VAL A 227 -2.03 -2.45 -3.49
CA VAL A 227 -1.22 -3.41 -2.73
C VAL A 227 -2.17 -4.17 -1.81
N VAL A 228 -2.17 -5.51 -1.87
CA VAL A 228 -3.17 -6.34 -1.22
C VAL A 228 -2.52 -7.39 -0.33
N ASP A 229 -2.93 -7.45 0.92
CA ASP A 229 -2.53 -8.48 1.88
C ASP A 229 -3.76 -9.28 2.31
N VAL A 230 -3.97 -10.44 1.67
CA VAL A 230 -5.10 -11.33 1.95
C VAL A 230 -5.07 -11.85 3.39
N ASP A 231 -3.87 -12.13 3.93
CA ASP A 231 -3.74 -12.62 5.30
C ASP A 231 -4.15 -11.58 6.34
N MET A 232 -3.90 -10.32 6.06
CA MET A 232 -4.37 -9.21 6.89
C MET A 232 -5.77 -8.73 6.51
N GLY A 233 -6.38 -9.24 5.43
CA GLY A 233 -7.66 -8.71 4.93
C GLY A 233 -7.57 -7.24 4.57
N THR A 234 -6.48 -6.82 3.91
CA THR A 234 -6.17 -5.40 3.74
C THR A 234 -5.86 -5.08 2.29
N VAL A 235 -6.35 -3.95 1.81
CA VAL A 235 -5.95 -3.34 0.54
C VAL A 235 -5.55 -1.89 0.76
N ASN A 236 -4.38 -1.49 0.23
CA ASN A 236 -4.00 -0.10 0.09
C ASN A 236 -4.16 0.33 -1.37
N ILE A 237 -4.78 1.48 -1.57
CA ILE A 237 -5.02 2.07 -2.89
C ILE A 237 -4.38 3.45 -2.92
N PHE A 238 -3.45 3.67 -3.87
CA PHE A 238 -3.01 5.00 -4.27
C PHE A 238 -3.92 5.48 -5.39
N THR A 239 -4.33 6.75 -5.35
CA THR A 239 -5.25 7.36 -6.31
C THR A 239 -5.05 8.87 -6.39
N LEU A 240 -5.60 9.50 -7.41
CA LEU A 240 -5.89 10.92 -7.41
C LEU A 240 -7.31 11.12 -6.86
N PHE A 241 -7.39 11.53 -5.60
CA PHE A 241 -8.64 11.72 -4.88
C PHE A 241 -9.32 13.03 -5.28
N GLY A 242 -10.62 12.95 -5.53
CA GLY A 242 -11.44 14.11 -5.75
C GLY A 242 -11.49 14.60 -7.19
N ASN A 243 -12.09 15.80 -7.34
CA ASN A 243 -12.24 16.45 -8.63
C ASN A 243 -10.89 16.87 -9.25
N PRO A 244 -10.76 16.92 -10.59
CA PRO A 244 -9.52 17.33 -11.23
C PRO A 244 -8.98 18.67 -10.72
N PRO A 245 -7.66 18.76 -10.50
CA PRO A 245 -6.62 17.81 -10.86
C PRO A 245 -6.56 16.56 -9.99
N GLY A 246 -7.21 16.53 -8.84
CA GLY A 246 -7.15 15.50 -7.84
C GLY A 246 -5.97 15.67 -6.88
N ALA A 247 -6.16 15.28 -5.62
CA ALA A 247 -5.09 15.26 -4.62
C ALA A 247 -4.44 13.87 -4.60
N PRO A 248 -3.10 13.77 -4.63
CA PRO A 248 -2.41 12.52 -4.37
C PRO A 248 -2.85 11.94 -3.02
N ASP A 249 -3.25 10.68 -3.04
CA ASP A 249 -3.94 10.08 -1.90
C ASP A 249 -3.59 8.61 -1.72
N SER A 250 -3.63 8.17 -0.47
CA SER A 250 -3.50 6.79 -0.05
C SER A 250 -4.65 6.42 0.86
N HIS A 251 -5.48 5.47 0.43
CA HIS A 251 -6.49 4.84 1.28
C HIS A 251 -6.09 3.40 1.60
N THR A 252 -6.11 3.04 2.87
CA THR A 252 -5.89 1.67 3.36
C THR A 252 -7.16 1.17 4.01
N TYR A 253 -7.71 0.08 3.48
CA TYR A 253 -8.93 -0.55 3.98
C TYR A 253 -8.58 -1.85 4.71
N ARG A 254 -9.12 -2.02 5.89
CA ARG A 254 -9.12 -3.27 6.64
C ARG A 254 -10.51 -3.90 6.57
N LEU A 255 -10.59 -5.12 6.04
CA LEU A 255 -11.82 -5.90 6.00
C LEU A 255 -11.74 -7.09 6.97
N VAL A 256 -12.84 -7.38 7.61
CA VAL A 256 -13.06 -8.60 8.41
C VAL A 256 -14.35 -9.22 7.92
N ASN A 257 -14.34 -10.51 7.56
CA ASN A 257 -15.50 -11.19 6.96
C ASN A 257 -16.08 -10.45 5.73
N GLY A 258 -15.21 -9.86 4.91
CA GLY A 258 -15.60 -9.12 3.71
C GLY A 258 -16.27 -7.78 3.97
N LYS A 259 -16.27 -7.28 5.23
CA LYS A 259 -16.84 -5.98 5.60
C LYS A 259 -15.76 -5.01 6.05
N ILE A 260 -15.83 -3.75 5.59
CA ILE A 260 -14.88 -2.71 5.92
C ILE A 260 -14.97 -2.38 7.42
N ARG A 261 -13.85 -2.55 8.14
CA ARG A 261 -13.73 -2.27 9.58
C ARG A 261 -12.99 -0.97 9.86
N TYR A 262 -11.87 -0.74 9.17
CA TYR A 262 -11.04 0.46 9.30
C TYR A 262 -10.72 1.03 7.92
N ILE A 263 -10.65 2.37 7.85
CA ILE A 263 -10.16 3.11 6.67
C ILE A 263 -9.14 4.14 7.16
N HIS A 264 -7.90 4.03 6.70
CA HIS A 264 -6.85 5.01 6.98
C HIS A 264 -6.51 5.80 5.73
N THR A 265 -6.42 7.12 5.84
CA THR A 265 -6.12 7.98 4.69
C THR A 265 -4.93 8.88 4.92
N LEU A 266 -4.19 9.12 3.87
CA LEU A 266 -3.18 10.16 3.74
C LEU A 266 -3.49 10.93 2.47
N THR A 267 -3.73 12.24 2.57
CA THR A 267 -4.08 13.07 1.41
C THR A 267 -3.17 14.29 1.38
N LEU A 268 -2.48 14.50 0.26
CA LEU A 268 -1.63 15.68 0.07
C LEU A 268 -2.49 16.89 -0.30
N THR A 269 -2.18 18.02 0.29
CA THR A 269 -2.76 19.30 -0.13
C THR A 269 -2.11 19.76 -1.44
N VAL A 270 -2.93 20.08 -2.44
CA VAL A 270 -2.46 20.59 -3.73
C VAL A 270 -2.23 22.09 -3.61
N PRO A 271 -0.99 22.59 -3.74
CA PRO A 271 -0.70 24.00 -3.60
C PRO A 271 -1.47 24.86 -4.61
N GLY A 272 -2.07 25.96 -4.12
CA GLY A 272 -2.74 26.96 -4.98
C GLY A 272 -4.16 26.57 -5.43
N ILE A 273 -4.68 25.44 -4.98
CA ILE A 273 -6.06 25.00 -5.25
C ILE A 273 -6.85 24.98 -3.95
N ASP A 274 -8.08 25.52 -3.98
CA ASP A 274 -8.98 25.45 -2.84
C ASP A 274 -9.32 23.95 -2.57
N PRO A 275 -9.12 23.44 -1.37
CA PRO A 275 -9.52 22.07 -1.01
C PRO A 275 -10.97 21.74 -1.36
N VAL A 276 -11.90 22.70 -1.32
CA VAL A 276 -13.31 22.49 -1.69
C VAL A 276 -13.46 22.15 -3.18
N GLU A 277 -12.63 22.72 -4.06
CA GLU A 277 -12.65 22.38 -5.49
C GLU A 277 -12.34 20.92 -5.74
N ILE A 278 -11.38 20.37 -4.97
CA ILE A 278 -10.97 18.95 -5.06
C ILE A 278 -11.95 18.06 -4.28
N MET A 279 -12.21 18.41 -3.01
CA MET A 279 -12.92 17.52 -2.09
C MET A 279 -14.44 17.53 -2.24
N GLY A 280 -14.98 18.38 -3.13
CA GLY A 280 -16.43 18.57 -3.27
C GLY A 280 -17.02 19.33 -2.08
N ARG A 281 -18.29 19.72 -2.22
CA ARG A 281 -19.01 20.45 -1.17
C ARG A 281 -19.56 19.49 -0.13
N GLN A 282 -19.49 19.87 1.14
CA GLN A 282 -20.19 19.14 2.19
C GLN A 282 -21.72 19.36 2.02
N PRO A 283 -22.54 18.32 2.23
CA PRO A 283 -23.99 18.49 2.28
C PRO A 283 -24.36 19.53 3.35
N GLU A 284 -25.29 20.42 3.04
CA GLU A 284 -25.81 21.36 4.04
C GLU A 284 -26.34 20.56 5.25
N GLN A 285 -25.78 20.82 6.41
CA GLN A 285 -26.33 20.26 7.65
C GLN A 285 -27.69 20.94 7.87
N LYS A 286 -28.78 20.18 7.73
CA LYS A 286 -30.10 20.70 8.15
C LYS A 286 -29.96 21.15 9.61
N PRO A 287 -30.37 22.41 9.92
CA PRO A 287 -30.38 22.87 11.30
C PRO A 287 -31.13 21.82 12.13
N LYS A 288 -30.54 21.40 13.26
CA LYS A 288 -31.26 20.57 14.22
C LYS A 288 -32.56 21.30 14.54
N SER A 289 -33.70 20.74 14.16
CA SER A 289 -34.98 21.27 14.58
C SER A 289 -34.95 21.33 16.10
N ASP A 290 -35.06 22.54 16.65
CA ASP A 290 -35.16 22.74 18.09
C ASP A 290 -36.30 21.82 18.60
N ALA A 291 -35.96 20.90 19.47
CA ALA A 291 -36.95 20.08 20.12
C ALA A 291 -37.92 21.01 20.84
N PRO A 292 -39.26 20.80 20.71
CA PRO A 292 -40.21 21.67 21.35
C PRO A 292 -39.93 21.75 22.85
N ALA A 293 -39.81 22.97 23.37
CA ALA A 293 -39.64 23.24 24.79
C ALA A 293 -40.78 22.52 25.52
N LYS A 294 -40.39 21.60 26.44
CA LYS A 294 -41.38 20.98 27.33
C LYS A 294 -41.99 22.10 28.17
N SER A 295 -43.24 22.42 27.84
CA SER A 295 -44.07 23.28 28.71
C SER A 295 -44.21 22.63 30.08
N LYS A 296 -43.88 23.37 31.13
CA LYS A 296 -44.12 22.98 32.52
C LYS A 296 -45.62 22.97 32.81
#